data_4e537c769f3d7a24fa2f76414b8ee6e1
#
_entry.id   4e537c769f3d7a24fa2f76414b8ee6e1
#
_cell.length_a   1.000
_cell.length_b   1.000
_cell.length_c   1.000
_cell.angle_alpha   90.00
_cell.angle_beta   90.00
_cell.angle_gamma   90.00
#
_symmetry.space_group_name_H-M   'P 1'
#
loop_
_entity.id
_entity.type
_entity.pdbx_description
1 polymer ?
#
loop_
_entity_poly.entity_id
_entity_poly.type
_entity_poly.pdbx_seq_one_letter_code
_entity_poly.pdbx_strand_id
1 'polypeptide(L)'
;TATPAAERGGGARGGRAGRGGGRGGRGGRGEATAPLTPIAALTGVIGKAPTIGYVWTDGVTGYAIKYAYHAPLPDGGERIILATNRVLGADSTQLKPDGTATATAYEFTLIELRLNAKGLGEGKTSLTTKVIVDTEAKTIALENYAAAPVILQNVKRG
;
A
#
# COMPACT_ATOMS: atom_id res chain seq x y z
N THR A 1 -35.13 0.85 -67.68
CA THR A 1 -36.47 0.32 -67.94
C THR A 1 -37.06 -0.26 -66.68
N ALA A 2 -38.12 0.38 -66.25
CA ALA A 2 -39.32 -0.13 -65.53
C ALA A 2 -39.20 -0.45 -64.02
N THR A 3 -39.65 0.50 -63.25
CA THR A 3 -40.56 0.35 -62.08
C THR A 3 -41.91 -0.26 -62.60
N PRO A 4 -42.76 -0.86 -61.78
CA PRO A 4 -43.58 -0.17 -60.78
C PRO A 4 -43.91 -1.01 -59.52
N ALA A 5 -44.21 -0.33 -58.45
CA ALA A 5 -45.53 0.08 -57.85
C ALA A 5 -46.20 -1.00 -56.99
N ALA A 6 -46.32 -0.70 -55.72
CA ALA A 6 -47.49 -0.29 -54.93
C ALA A 6 -48.47 -1.43 -54.57
N GLU A 7 -48.84 -1.51 -53.30
CA GLU A 7 -50.13 -1.17 -52.64
C GLU A 7 -50.20 -1.78 -51.24
N ARG A 8 -50.40 -0.99 -50.21
CA ARG A 8 -51.65 -0.61 -49.52
C ARG A 8 -52.42 -1.76 -48.84
N GLY A 9 -52.62 -1.55 -47.58
CA GLY A 9 -53.67 -2.03 -46.72
C GLY A 9 -53.19 -2.31 -45.32
N GLY A 10 -53.52 -1.70 -44.27
CA GLY A 10 -54.82 -1.14 -43.87
C GLY A 10 -55.35 -1.88 -42.66
N GLY A 11 -55.57 -1.17 -41.55
CA GLY A 11 -56.54 -1.63 -40.52
C GLY A 11 -55.85 -1.93 -39.16
N ALA A 12 -55.97 -1.05 -38.27
CA ALA A 12 -57.02 -0.70 -37.31
C ALA A 12 -56.88 -1.37 -35.93
N ARG A 13 -56.63 -0.49 -34.96
CA ARG A 13 -57.35 -0.37 -33.66
C ARG A 13 -57.36 -1.53 -32.66
N GLY A 14 -56.91 -1.18 -31.46
CA GLY A 14 -57.69 -1.51 -30.27
C GLY A 14 -56.88 -2.14 -29.16
N GLY A 15 -56.90 -1.54 -28.00
CA GLY A 15 -56.52 -2.29 -26.78
C GLY A 15 -55.74 -1.48 -25.72
N ARG A 16 -56.50 -0.78 -25.04
CA ARG A 16 -56.31 0.05 -23.84
C ARG A 16 -55.93 -0.80 -22.64
N ALA A 17 -55.11 -0.23 -21.77
CA ALA A 17 -55.06 -0.36 -20.32
C ALA A 17 -54.42 -1.61 -19.71
N GLY A 18 -53.33 -1.39 -19.07
CA GLY A 18 -52.73 -2.25 -18.05
C GLY A 18 -51.79 -1.44 -17.18
N ARG A 19 -52.32 -0.69 -16.22
CA ARG A 19 -51.58 -0.14 -15.08
C ARG A 19 -51.13 -1.31 -14.23
N GLY A 20 -49.85 -1.60 -14.20
CA GLY A 20 -49.22 -2.51 -13.28
C GLY A 20 -48.01 -1.81 -12.65
N GLY A 21 -48.24 -1.13 -11.54
CA GLY A 21 -47.14 -0.59 -10.71
C GLY A 21 -46.40 -1.71 -10.05
N GLY A 22 -45.25 -2.06 -10.59
CA GLY A 22 -44.24 -2.89 -9.94
C GLY A 22 -43.14 -1.97 -9.42
N ARG A 23 -43.27 -1.52 -8.18
CA ARG A 23 -42.13 -1.01 -7.39
C ARG A 23 -41.19 -2.21 -7.12
N GLY A 24 -40.35 -2.51 -8.07
CA GLY A 24 -39.22 -3.37 -7.87
C GLY A 24 -38.21 -2.66 -6.93
N GLY A 25 -38.23 -3.08 -5.68
CA GLY A 25 -37.23 -2.67 -4.71
C GLY A 25 -35.84 -2.91 -5.29
N ARG A 26 -35.06 -1.85 -5.41
CA ARG A 26 -33.57 -1.92 -5.49
C ARG A 26 -33.12 -2.55 -4.19
N GLY A 27 -33.03 -3.86 -4.16
CA GLY A 27 -32.17 -4.55 -3.22
C GLY A 27 -30.77 -4.09 -3.49
N GLY A 28 -30.27 -3.15 -2.68
CA GLY A 28 -28.88 -2.86 -2.59
C GLY A 28 -28.20 -4.17 -2.22
N ARG A 29 -27.55 -4.80 -3.20
CA ARG A 29 -26.48 -5.74 -2.91
C ARG A 29 -25.44 -4.91 -2.18
N GLY A 30 -25.44 -5.01 -0.86
CA GLY A 30 -24.28 -4.63 -0.08
C GLY A 30 -23.11 -5.40 -0.68
N GLU A 31 -22.27 -4.71 -1.43
CA GLU A 31 -20.96 -5.23 -1.79
C GLU A 31 -20.31 -5.59 -0.47
N ALA A 32 -20.26 -6.87 -0.18
CA ALA A 32 -19.45 -7.38 0.92
C ALA A 32 -18.03 -6.97 0.57
N THR A 33 -17.57 -5.89 1.21
CA THR A 33 -16.21 -5.40 1.06
C THR A 33 -15.31 -6.56 1.46
N ALA A 34 -14.55 -7.10 0.52
CA ALA A 34 -13.59 -8.17 0.80
C ALA A 34 -12.70 -7.74 1.96
N PRO A 35 -12.35 -8.64 2.89
CA PRO A 35 -11.49 -8.30 4.01
C PRO A 35 -10.17 -7.74 3.48
N LEU A 36 -9.76 -6.59 4.02
CA LEU A 36 -8.50 -5.96 3.63
C LEU A 36 -7.34 -6.93 3.93
N THR A 37 -6.40 -7.00 3.01
CA THR A 37 -5.14 -7.71 3.29
C THR A 37 -4.43 -7.03 4.45
N PRO A 38 -3.62 -7.75 5.25
CA PRO A 38 -2.86 -7.14 6.36
C PRO A 38 -2.03 -5.93 5.94
N ILE A 39 -1.48 -5.95 4.73
CA ILE A 39 -0.73 -4.81 4.16
C ILE A 39 -1.65 -3.63 3.85
N ALA A 40 -2.82 -3.84 3.27
CA ALA A 40 -3.75 -2.75 3.00
C ALA A 40 -4.28 -2.11 4.29
N ALA A 41 -4.54 -2.93 5.32
CA ALA A 41 -4.91 -2.45 6.65
C ALA A 41 -3.78 -1.61 7.26
N LEU A 42 -2.53 -2.07 7.17
CA LEU A 42 -1.35 -1.36 7.64
C LEU A 42 -1.17 0.00 6.93
N THR A 43 -1.31 0.04 5.61
CA THR A 43 -1.26 1.28 4.82
C THR A 43 -2.27 2.31 5.33
N GLY A 44 -3.52 1.86 5.58
CA GLY A 44 -4.57 2.72 6.13
C GLY A 44 -4.26 3.26 7.52
N VAL A 45 -3.64 2.45 8.38
CA VAL A 45 -3.23 2.87 9.74
C VAL A 45 -2.08 3.87 9.67
N ILE A 46 -1.03 3.57 8.89
CA ILE A 46 0.13 4.46 8.72
C ILE A 46 -0.31 5.82 8.17
N GLY A 47 -1.19 5.85 7.17
CA GLY A 47 -1.67 7.09 6.58
C GLY A 47 -2.36 8.02 7.58
N LYS A 48 -3.06 7.45 8.58
CA LYS A 48 -3.83 8.20 9.59
C LYS A 48 -3.05 8.46 10.87
N ALA A 49 -1.95 7.77 11.11
CA ALA A 49 -1.17 7.90 12.33
C ALA A 49 -0.55 9.31 12.46
N PRO A 50 -0.35 9.82 13.68
CA PRO A 50 0.34 11.07 13.88
C PRO A 50 1.80 10.98 13.42
N THR A 51 2.38 12.10 13.05
CA THR A 51 3.81 12.19 12.76
C THR A 51 4.58 12.23 14.08
N ILE A 52 5.52 11.29 14.23
CA ILE A 52 6.35 11.17 15.44
C ILE A 52 7.81 11.58 15.19
N GLY A 53 8.18 11.84 13.95
CA GLY A 53 9.52 12.26 13.56
C GLY A 53 9.64 12.35 12.04
N TYR A 54 10.87 12.54 11.59
CA TYR A 54 11.18 12.65 10.16
C TYR A 54 12.45 11.88 9.82
N VAL A 55 12.47 11.28 8.63
CA VAL A 55 13.67 10.79 7.97
C VAL A 55 14.02 11.79 6.87
N TRP A 56 15.28 12.21 6.83
CA TRP A 56 15.81 13.07 5.80
C TRP A 56 16.74 12.29 4.91
N THR A 57 16.61 12.49 3.63
CA THR A 57 17.56 12.06 2.62
C THR A 57 18.36 13.29 2.14
N ASP A 58 19.07 13.18 1.06
CA ASP A 58 19.74 14.29 0.38
C ASP A 58 18.77 15.34 -0.20
N GLY A 59 17.48 15.03 -0.23
CA GLY A 59 16.42 15.94 -0.67
C GLY A 59 16.00 16.95 0.41
N VAL A 60 15.38 18.04 -0.02
CA VAL A 60 14.94 19.14 0.85
C VAL A 60 13.72 18.75 1.71
N THR A 61 12.98 17.72 1.30
CA THR A 61 11.73 17.32 1.96
C THR A 61 11.95 16.07 2.82
N GLY A 62 11.67 16.19 4.11
CA GLY A 62 11.69 15.06 5.03
C GLY A 62 10.49 14.13 4.83
N TYR A 63 10.68 12.86 5.16
CA TYR A 63 9.64 11.83 5.15
C TYR A 63 9.11 11.67 6.57
N ALA A 64 7.82 11.87 6.76
CA ALA A 64 7.21 11.75 8.08
C ALA A 64 7.22 10.30 8.57
N ILE A 65 7.79 10.07 9.74
CA ILE A 65 7.71 8.78 10.43
C ILE A 65 6.35 8.71 11.12
N LYS A 66 5.62 7.65 10.85
CA LYS A 66 4.28 7.38 11.37
C LYS A 66 4.22 6.23 12.34
N TYR A 67 5.26 5.42 12.36
CA TYR A 67 5.38 4.28 13.26
C TYR A 67 6.84 4.08 13.64
N ALA A 68 7.10 3.76 14.90
CA ALA A 68 8.40 3.36 15.40
C ALA A 68 8.24 2.23 16.41
N TYR A 69 9.08 1.22 16.29
CA TYR A 69 9.16 0.10 17.22
C TYR A 69 10.62 -0.18 17.55
N HIS A 70 10.89 -0.48 18.79
CA HIS A 70 12.23 -0.78 19.28
C HIS A 70 12.21 -2.08 20.08
N ALA A 71 13.18 -2.94 19.84
CA ALA A 71 13.41 -4.15 20.60
C ALA A 71 14.89 -4.41 20.80
N PRO A 72 15.31 -4.90 21.97
CA PRO A 72 16.67 -5.35 22.18
C PRO A 72 16.95 -6.64 21.39
N LEU A 73 18.19 -6.82 20.96
CA LEU A 73 18.67 -8.05 20.35
C LEU A 73 19.45 -8.89 21.39
N PRO A 74 19.50 -10.23 21.23
CA PRO A 74 20.18 -11.11 22.18
C PRO A 74 21.69 -10.84 22.35
N ASP A 75 22.32 -10.22 21.35
CA ASP A 75 23.74 -9.84 21.32
C ASP A 75 24.04 -8.50 22.00
N GLY A 76 23.04 -7.91 22.67
CA GLY A 76 23.15 -6.59 23.29
C GLY A 76 22.98 -5.43 22.31
N GLY A 77 22.66 -5.72 21.06
CA GLY A 77 22.28 -4.75 20.06
C GLY A 77 20.81 -4.35 20.15
N GLU A 78 20.33 -3.62 19.17
CA GLU A 78 18.95 -3.18 19.09
C GLU A 78 18.40 -3.26 17.67
N ARG A 79 17.11 -3.55 17.59
CA ARG A 79 16.31 -3.55 16.36
C ARG A 79 15.33 -2.41 16.42
N ILE A 80 15.37 -1.57 15.41
CA ILE A 80 14.45 -0.42 15.29
C ILE A 80 13.69 -0.57 13.97
N ILE A 81 12.38 -0.46 14.02
CA ILE A 81 11.51 -0.48 12.85
C ILE A 81 10.81 0.88 12.77
N LEU A 82 10.92 1.51 11.61
CA LEU A 82 10.27 2.77 11.31
C LEU A 82 9.39 2.59 10.08
N ALA A 83 8.23 3.24 10.05
CA ALA A 83 7.42 3.33 8.86
C ALA A 83 7.15 4.80 8.51
N THR A 84 7.39 5.14 7.25
CA THR A 84 7.15 6.47 6.71
C THR A 84 5.80 6.55 6.02
N ASN A 85 5.28 7.76 5.83
CA ASN A 85 3.98 7.99 5.18
C ASN A 85 3.99 7.89 3.65
N ARG A 86 5.16 7.74 3.04
CA ARG A 86 5.35 7.65 1.59
C ARG A 86 6.64 6.93 1.25
N VAL A 87 6.79 6.56 -0.01
CA VAL A 87 7.96 5.82 -0.49
C VAL A 87 9.21 6.70 -0.44
N LEU A 88 10.27 6.24 0.23
CA LEU A 88 11.57 6.89 0.24
C LEU A 88 12.17 6.93 -1.17
N GLY A 89 12.73 8.07 -1.53
CA GLY A 89 13.36 8.24 -2.84
C GLY A 89 12.37 8.36 -3.99
N ALA A 90 11.07 8.54 -3.72
CA ALA A 90 10.11 8.84 -4.79
C ALA A 90 10.52 10.07 -5.62
N ASP A 91 11.16 11.02 -4.95
CA ASP A 91 11.65 12.28 -5.52
C ASP A 91 13.18 12.29 -5.75
N SER A 92 13.88 11.17 -5.50
CA SER A 92 15.33 11.03 -5.61
C SER A 92 15.72 9.86 -6.52
N THR A 93 16.75 10.06 -7.33
CA THR A 93 17.32 8.98 -8.15
C THR A 93 18.30 8.10 -7.37
N GLN A 94 18.82 8.58 -6.25
CA GLN A 94 19.89 7.91 -5.48
C GLN A 94 19.42 6.74 -4.64
N LEU A 95 18.16 6.73 -4.21
CA LEU A 95 17.60 5.64 -3.40
C LEU A 95 16.83 4.60 -4.22
N LYS A 96 16.78 4.75 -5.55
CA LYS A 96 16.21 3.71 -6.41
C LYS A 96 17.23 2.59 -6.52
N PRO A 97 16.88 1.37 -6.06
CA PRO A 97 17.77 0.24 -6.24
C PRO A 97 17.98 0.00 -7.73
N ASP A 98 19.22 -0.17 -8.13
CA ASP A 98 19.57 -0.53 -9.51
C ASP A 98 18.81 -1.78 -9.93
N GLY A 99 17.82 -1.62 -10.78
CA GLY A 99 17.13 -2.58 -11.66
C GLY A 99 16.82 -4.00 -11.17
N THR A 100 17.32 -4.46 -10.05
CA THR A 100 17.21 -5.82 -9.52
C THR A 100 16.26 -5.98 -8.34
N ALA A 101 15.80 -4.87 -7.77
CA ALA A 101 14.86 -4.92 -6.67
C ALA A 101 13.43 -5.04 -7.21
N THR A 102 12.73 -6.05 -6.74
CA THR A 102 11.29 -6.14 -6.92
C THR A 102 10.68 -4.91 -6.26
N ALA A 103 10.28 -3.93 -7.05
CA ALA A 103 9.57 -2.78 -6.57
C ALA A 103 8.29 -3.28 -5.89
N THR A 104 8.31 -3.33 -4.57
CA THR A 104 7.10 -3.63 -3.81
C THR A 104 6.23 -2.39 -3.89
N ALA A 105 5.04 -2.53 -4.44
CA ALA A 105 4.10 -1.44 -4.65
C ALA A 105 3.43 -1.01 -3.33
N TYR A 106 4.23 -0.67 -2.30
CA TYR A 106 3.71 -0.09 -1.07
C TYR A 106 3.65 1.44 -1.19
N GLU A 107 2.66 2.05 -0.59
CA GLU A 107 2.54 3.52 -0.49
C GLU A 107 3.39 4.10 0.66
N PHE A 108 4.04 3.27 1.43
CA PHE A 108 4.90 3.61 2.57
C PHE A 108 6.25 2.91 2.43
N THR A 109 7.23 3.33 3.22
CA THR A 109 8.49 2.59 3.38
C THR A 109 8.63 2.10 4.81
N LEU A 110 8.87 0.81 4.96
CA LEU A 110 9.34 0.22 6.20
C LEU A 110 10.87 0.25 6.18
N ILE A 111 11.46 0.75 7.26
CA ILE A 111 12.90 0.78 7.49
C ILE A 111 13.17 -0.09 8.71
N GLU A 112 14.03 -1.08 8.57
CA GLU A 112 14.50 -1.88 9.70
C GLU A 112 15.99 -1.61 9.89
N LEU A 113 16.34 -1.09 11.07
CA LEU A 113 17.72 -0.84 11.49
C LEU A 113 18.14 -1.91 12.49
N ARG A 114 19.34 -2.42 12.35
CA ARG A 114 19.97 -3.27 13.36
C ARG A 114 21.30 -2.65 13.77
N LEU A 115 21.35 -2.29 15.02
CA LEU A 115 22.51 -1.65 15.63
C LEU A 115 23.15 -2.62 16.64
N ASN A 116 24.46 -2.60 16.71
CA ASN A 116 25.20 -3.34 17.73
C ASN A 116 25.15 -2.62 19.09
N ALA A 117 25.76 -3.20 20.11
CA ALA A 117 25.82 -2.63 21.46
C ALA A 117 26.49 -1.24 21.54
N LYS A 118 27.24 -0.84 20.50
CA LYS A 118 27.84 0.49 20.40
C LYS A 118 26.95 1.49 19.67
N GLY A 119 25.74 1.09 19.26
CA GLY A 119 24.82 1.93 18.53
C GLY A 119 25.20 2.15 17.06
N LEU A 120 26.01 1.28 16.49
CA LEU A 120 26.44 1.33 15.10
C LEU A 120 25.83 0.15 14.33
N GLY A 121 25.43 0.37 13.09
CA GLY A 121 24.87 -0.70 12.30
C GLY A 121 24.44 -0.29 10.90
N GLU A 122 23.46 -1.01 10.40
CA GLU A 122 22.94 -0.86 9.05
C GLU A 122 21.40 -0.85 9.02
N GLY A 123 20.85 -0.39 7.93
CA GLY A 123 19.42 -0.38 7.69
C GLY A 123 19.05 -0.95 6.34
N LYS A 124 17.92 -1.63 6.32
CA LYS A 124 17.30 -2.20 5.12
C LYS A 124 15.87 -1.69 5.01
N THR A 125 15.32 -1.74 3.83
CA THR A 125 14.02 -1.10 3.56
C THR A 125 13.11 -1.99 2.74
N SER A 126 11.81 -1.71 2.78
CA SER A 126 10.81 -2.32 1.92
C SER A 126 10.91 -1.92 0.44
N LEU A 127 11.90 -1.12 0.06
CA LEU A 127 12.21 -0.85 -1.34
C LEU A 127 12.82 -2.07 -2.03
N THR A 128 13.48 -2.94 -1.29
CA THR A 128 14.24 -4.09 -1.80
C THR A 128 13.72 -5.44 -1.33
N THR A 129 12.79 -5.47 -0.38
CA THR A 129 12.21 -6.70 0.16
C THR A 129 10.78 -6.48 0.61
N LYS A 130 10.05 -7.57 0.82
CA LYS A 130 8.65 -7.52 1.22
C LYS A 130 8.50 -7.22 2.71
N VAL A 131 7.34 -6.69 3.07
CA VAL A 131 6.91 -6.49 4.44
C VAL A 131 6.08 -7.70 4.88
N ILE A 132 6.41 -8.25 6.04
CA ILE A 132 5.63 -9.27 6.72
C ILE A 132 4.86 -8.60 7.86
N VAL A 133 3.57 -8.85 7.90
CA VAL A 133 2.70 -8.44 9.02
C VAL A 133 2.27 -9.69 9.75
N ASP A 134 2.75 -9.86 10.97
CA ASP A 134 2.29 -10.92 11.87
C ASP A 134 1.19 -10.33 12.77
N THR A 135 -0.04 -10.71 12.49
CA THR A 135 -1.21 -10.23 13.22
C THR A 135 -1.36 -10.87 14.59
N GLU A 136 -0.82 -12.08 14.78
CA GLU A 136 -0.86 -12.79 16.06
C GLU A 136 0.18 -12.21 17.03
N ALA A 137 1.42 -12.10 16.57
CA ALA A 137 2.50 -11.47 17.34
C ALA A 137 2.43 -9.94 17.37
N LYS A 138 1.53 -9.34 16.59
CA LYS A 138 1.41 -7.87 16.41
C LYS A 138 2.73 -7.21 16.04
N THR A 139 3.49 -7.85 15.17
CA THR A 139 4.79 -7.38 14.73
C THR A 139 4.82 -7.15 13.22
N ILE A 140 5.71 -6.26 12.81
CA ILE A 140 6.00 -5.95 11.41
C ILE A 140 7.49 -6.18 11.20
N ALA A 141 7.86 -6.76 10.06
CA ALA A 141 9.26 -7.07 9.75
C ALA A 141 9.51 -6.96 8.25
N LEU A 142 10.76 -6.86 7.87
CA LEU A 142 11.20 -7.13 6.50
C LEU A 142 11.38 -8.64 6.31
N GLU A 143 10.85 -9.16 5.19
CA GLU A 143 11.06 -10.54 4.81
C GLU A 143 12.54 -10.78 4.56
N ASN A 144 13.08 -11.86 5.14
CA ASN A 144 14.46 -12.28 4.92
C ASN A 144 15.49 -11.15 5.08
N TYR A 145 15.46 -10.48 6.23
CA TYR A 145 16.36 -9.36 6.53
C TYR A 145 17.84 -9.69 6.22
N ALA A 146 18.30 -10.90 6.52
CA ALA A 146 19.69 -11.27 6.32
C ALA A 146 20.15 -11.17 4.85
N ALA A 147 19.29 -11.56 3.91
CA ALA A 147 19.57 -11.55 2.48
C ALA A 147 19.22 -10.23 1.78
N ALA A 148 18.42 -9.38 2.41
CA ALA A 148 18.04 -8.09 1.81
C ALA A 148 19.25 -7.18 1.65
N PRO A 149 19.35 -6.42 0.55
CA PRO A 149 20.41 -5.43 0.35
C PRO A 149 20.41 -4.36 1.43
N VAL A 150 21.60 -3.93 1.85
CA VAL A 150 21.80 -2.80 2.77
C VAL A 150 21.57 -1.51 2.00
N ILE A 151 20.61 -0.72 2.42
CA ILE A 151 20.27 0.59 1.84
C ILE A 151 20.87 1.73 2.67
N LEU A 152 20.85 1.59 4.00
CA LEU A 152 21.38 2.58 4.91
C LEU A 152 22.66 2.02 5.56
N GLN A 153 23.79 2.62 5.24
CA GLN A 153 25.09 2.23 5.77
C GLN A 153 25.53 3.22 6.87
N ASN A 154 26.41 2.75 7.76
CA ASN A 154 26.98 3.57 8.82
C ASN A 154 25.92 4.25 9.71
N VAL A 155 24.81 3.56 9.94
CA VAL A 155 23.78 4.05 10.86
C VAL A 155 24.38 4.16 12.25
N LYS A 156 24.13 5.30 12.89
CA LYS A 156 24.64 5.61 14.20
C LYS A 156 23.55 6.22 15.06
N ARG A 157 23.43 5.73 16.28
CA ARG A 157 22.59 6.37 17.28
C ARG A 157 23.36 7.55 17.90
N GLY A 158 22.71 8.71 17.90
CA GLY A 158 23.20 9.91 18.58
C GLY A 158 22.94 9.88 20.09
#